data_d77f9714cab65be88f941ea7eb703471
#
_entry.id   d77f9714cab65be88f941ea7eb703471
#
_cell.length_a   1.000
_cell.length_b   1.000
_cell.length_c   1.000
_cell.angle_alpha   90.00
_cell.angle_beta   90.00
_cell.angle_gamma   90.00
#
_symmetry.space_group_name_H-M   'P 1'
#
loop_
_entity.id
_entity.type
_entity.pdbx_description
1 polymer ?
#
loop_
_entity_poly.entity_id
_entity_poly.type
_entity_poly.pdbx_seq_one_letter_code
_entity_poly.pdbx_strand_id
1 'polypeptide(L)' 'MKFSELTKPELDFILKYANFTDDEEDIFKLLSRGKSITEIAEHIMICERTVNRKVTRIKEKISKLEGLT' A
#
# COMPACT_ATOMS: atom_id res chain seq x y z
N MET A 1 0.19 -11.67 0.11
CA MET A 1 -0.01 -10.82 -1.08
C MET A 1 1.27 -10.08 -1.40
N LYS A 2 1.68 -10.06 -2.65
CA LYS A 2 2.82 -9.27 -3.11
C LYS A 2 2.30 -8.10 -3.93
N PHE A 3 2.51 -6.90 -3.45
CA PHE A 3 1.98 -5.70 -4.12
C PHE A 3 2.57 -5.49 -5.52
N SER A 4 3.81 -5.91 -5.73
CA SER A 4 4.46 -5.77 -7.04
C SER A 4 3.91 -6.70 -8.11
N GLU A 5 3.09 -7.67 -7.73
CA GLU A 5 2.47 -8.61 -8.67
C GLU A 5 1.05 -8.20 -9.10
N LEU A 6 0.53 -7.10 -8.55
CA LEU A 6 -0.80 -6.63 -8.91
C LEU A 6 -0.81 -6.03 -10.31
N THR A 7 -1.84 -6.33 -11.07
CA THR A 7 -2.05 -5.74 -12.39
C THR A 7 -2.54 -4.31 -12.25
N LYS A 8 -2.44 -3.51 -13.32
CA LYS A 8 -2.90 -2.13 -13.27
C LYS A 8 -4.39 -2.00 -12.92
N PRO A 9 -5.31 -2.78 -13.52
CA PRO A 9 -6.71 -2.74 -13.12
C PRO A 9 -6.93 -3.06 -11.64
N GLU A 10 -6.17 -4.01 -11.08
CA GLU A 10 -6.26 -4.33 -9.67
C GLU A 10 -5.79 -3.19 -8.79
N LEU A 11 -4.68 -2.53 -9.16
CA LEU A 11 -4.17 -1.37 -8.45
C LEU A 11 -5.19 -0.23 -8.45
N ASP A 12 -5.77 0.05 -9.60
CA ASP A 12 -6.77 1.11 -9.74
C ASP A 12 -8.01 0.82 -8.89
N PHE A 13 -8.46 -0.43 -8.89
CA PHE A 13 -9.59 -0.87 -8.07
C PHE A 13 -9.32 -0.64 -6.58
N ILE A 14 -8.16 -1.08 -6.12
CA ILE A 14 -7.77 -0.96 -4.72
C ILE A 14 -7.65 0.52 -4.33
N LEU A 15 -6.99 1.33 -5.14
CA LEU A 15 -6.84 2.76 -4.88
C LEU A 15 -8.20 3.47 -4.81
N LYS A 16 -9.16 3.03 -5.61
CA LYS A 16 -10.49 3.64 -5.65
C LYS A 16 -11.33 3.26 -4.44
N TYR A 17 -11.31 1.99 -4.04
CA TYR A 17 -12.24 1.46 -3.04
C TYR A 17 -11.67 1.23 -1.65
N ALA A 18 -10.35 1.17 -1.49
CA ALA A 18 -9.74 0.93 -0.19
C ALA A 18 -9.78 2.14 0.74
N ASN A 19 -10.11 3.31 0.21
CA ASN A 19 -10.22 4.53 1.00
C ASN A 19 -8.94 4.84 1.79
N PHE A 20 -7.81 4.80 1.10
CA PHE A 20 -6.52 5.11 1.69
C PHE A 20 -6.37 6.58 2.03
N THR A 21 -5.62 6.89 3.09
CA THR A 21 -5.15 8.25 3.34
C THR A 21 -4.05 8.58 2.32
N ASP A 22 -3.67 9.85 2.20
CA ASP A 22 -2.62 10.26 1.26
C ASP A 22 -1.32 9.49 1.47
N ASP A 23 -0.89 9.34 2.73
CA ASP A 23 0.33 8.59 3.06
C ASP A 23 0.21 7.12 2.69
N GLU A 24 -0.93 6.52 2.99
CA GLU A 24 -1.19 5.11 2.65
C GLU A 24 -1.17 4.90 1.15
N GLU A 25 -1.75 5.81 0.39
CA GLU A 25 -1.77 5.73 -1.06
C GLU A 25 -0.36 5.81 -1.63
N ASP A 26 0.46 6.75 -1.16
CA ASP A 26 1.85 6.88 -1.60
C ASP A 26 2.64 5.60 -1.30
N ILE A 27 2.50 5.07 -0.10
CA ILE A 27 3.17 3.84 0.30
C ILE A 27 2.73 2.67 -0.58
N PHE A 28 1.43 2.55 -0.81
CA PHE A 28 0.89 1.47 -1.64
C PHE A 28 1.46 1.54 -3.07
N LYS A 29 1.52 2.73 -3.65
CA LYS A 29 2.08 2.92 -4.99
C LYS A 29 3.56 2.52 -5.05
N LEU A 30 4.33 2.89 -4.03
CA LEU A 30 5.75 2.54 -3.96
C LEU A 30 5.94 1.03 -3.78
N LEU A 31 5.12 0.40 -2.95
CA LEU A 31 5.14 -1.05 -2.78
C LEU A 31 4.82 -1.76 -4.08
N SER A 32 3.87 -1.27 -4.84
CA SER A 32 3.49 -1.87 -6.13
C SER A 32 4.60 -1.78 -7.16
N ARG A 33 5.54 -0.85 -6.97
CA ARG A 33 6.71 -0.70 -7.84
C ARG A 33 7.88 -1.55 -7.36
N GLY A 34 7.71 -2.33 -6.30
CA GLY A 34 8.75 -3.19 -5.75
C GLY A 34 9.73 -2.48 -4.82
N LYS A 35 9.41 -1.30 -4.33
CA LYS A 35 10.27 -0.58 -3.39
C LYS A 35 10.27 -1.24 -2.02
N SER A 36 11.43 -1.24 -1.35
CA SER A 36 11.55 -1.78 0.00
C SER A 36 11.04 -0.79 1.05
N ILE A 37 10.83 -1.29 2.27
CA ILE A 37 10.40 -0.44 3.39
C ILE A 37 11.43 0.68 3.63
N THR A 38 12.71 0.37 3.56
CA THR A 38 13.79 1.36 3.73
C THR A 38 13.71 2.45 2.67
N GLU A 39 13.52 2.07 1.41
CA GLU A 39 13.39 3.02 0.30
C GLU A 39 12.16 3.91 0.47
N ILE A 40 11.04 3.32 0.89
CA ILE A 40 9.80 4.07 1.11
C ILE A 40 9.98 5.07 2.25
N ALA A 41 10.59 4.63 3.35
CA ALA A 41 10.84 5.50 4.50
C ALA A 41 11.69 6.71 4.11
N GLU A 42 12.72 6.50 3.29
CA GLU A 42 13.56 7.58 2.79
C GLU A 42 12.80 8.51 1.85
N HIS A 43 11.96 7.95 1.00
CA HIS A 43 11.22 8.73 0.00
C HIS A 43 10.20 9.67 0.64
N ILE A 44 9.45 9.19 1.63
CA ILE A 44 8.42 10.01 2.28
C ILE A 44 8.89 10.62 3.61
N MET A 45 10.17 10.40 3.95
CA MET A 45 10.84 11.02 5.10
C MET A 45 10.18 10.71 6.44
N ILE A 46 9.85 9.45 6.65
CA ILE A 46 9.36 8.95 7.94
C ILE A 46 10.19 7.71 8.32
N CYS A 47 10.10 7.29 9.57
CA CYS A 47 10.88 6.13 10.01
C CYS A 47 10.25 4.82 9.51
N GLU A 48 11.06 3.78 9.39
CA GLU A 48 10.60 2.47 8.92
C GLU A 48 9.50 1.88 9.80
N ARG A 49 9.56 2.14 11.09
CA ARG A 49 8.53 1.67 12.02
C ARG A 49 7.15 2.23 11.65
N THR A 50 7.11 3.52 11.30
CA THR A 50 5.87 4.17 10.87
C THR A 50 5.39 3.59 9.54
N VAL A 51 6.32 3.35 8.61
CA VAL A 51 5.98 2.72 7.33
C VAL A 51 5.37 1.35 7.56
N ASN A 52 5.97 0.53 8.41
CA ASN A 52 5.45 -0.80 8.73
C ASN A 52 4.03 -0.76 9.30
N ARG A 53 3.75 0.20 10.18
CA ARG A 53 2.41 0.37 10.74
C ARG A 53 1.40 0.72 9.67
N LYS A 54 1.78 1.61 8.75
CA LYS A 54 0.90 2.01 7.64
C LYS A 54 0.69 0.86 6.66
N VAL A 55 1.72 0.07 6.39
CA VAL A 55 1.62 -1.12 5.54
C VAL A 55 0.61 -2.12 6.13
N THR A 56 0.64 -2.32 7.45
CA THR A 56 -0.32 -3.19 8.12
C THR A 56 -1.75 -2.70 7.89
N ARG A 57 -1.99 -1.41 8.01
CA ARG A 57 -3.31 -0.82 7.76
C ARG A 57 -3.74 -0.98 6.30
N ILE A 58 -2.79 -0.81 5.38
CA ILE A 58 -3.05 -1.01 3.95
C ILE A 58 -3.51 -2.45 3.71
N LYS A 59 -2.80 -3.42 4.27
CA LYS A 59 -3.15 -4.83 4.13
C LYS A 59 -4.54 -5.13 4.69
N GLU A 60 -4.88 -4.55 5.83
CA GLU A 60 -6.20 -4.72 6.44
C GLU A 60 -7.31 -4.17 5.54
N LYS A 61 -7.10 -2.99 4.96
CA LYS A 61 -8.07 -2.37 4.05
C LYS A 61 -8.27 -3.20 2.80
N ILE A 62 -7.19 -3.73 2.23
CA ILE A 62 -7.25 -4.60 1.05
C ILE A 62 -7.98 -5.89 1.38
N SER A 63 -7.69 -6.47 2.54
CA SER A 63 -8.37 -7.69 2.99
C SER A 63 -9.88 -7.50 3.09
N LYS A 64 -10.32 -6.35 3.55
CA LYS A 64 -11.76 -6.04 3.61
C LYS A 64 -12.38 -5.96 2.23
N LEU A 65 -11.66 -5.44 1.24
CA LEU A 65 -12.15 -5.41 -0.14
C LEU A 65 -12.29 -6.82 -0.71
N GLU A 66 -11.33 -7.69 -0.45
CA GLU A 66 -11.38 -9.09 -0.88
C GLU A 66 -12.55 -9.82 -0.24
N GLY A 67 -12.88 -9.48 0.99
CA GLY A 67 -14.02 -10.05 1.69
C GLY A 67 -15.38 -9.67 1.10
N LEU A 68 -15.43 -8.63 0.27
CA LEU A 68 -16.65 -8.18 -0.39
C LEU A 68 -16.91 -8.92 -1.70
N THR A 69 -15.94 -9.64 -2.17
CA THR A 69 -16.08 -10.46 -3.39
C THR A 69 -16.32 -11.91 -3.03
#